data_85b4f09b490d8a4fd6e870834d6fd828
#
_entry.id   85b4f09b490d8a4fd6e870834d6fd828
#
_cell.length_a   1.000
_cell.length_b   1.000
_cell.length_c   1.000
_cell.angle_alpha   90.00
_cell.angle_beta   90.00
_cell.angle_gamma   90.00
#
_symmetry.space_group_name_H-M   'P 1'
#
loop_
_entity.id
_entity.type
_entity.pdbx_description
1 polymer ?
#
loop_
_entity_poly.entity_id
_entity_poly.type
_entity_poly.pdbx_seq_one_letter_code
_entity_poly.pdbx_strand_id
1 'polypeptide(L)'
;MNSYKSELLLDSSVLEENETGPLQNIPAPTAGIDMDRLVGKPHLFGRVKRLREGLLVEPIGILTLQPQGRITGYSNPNEGSWIPYIHGQVSGDKAFAFVTAHNNWIPSSTWTQSMGDIPIGFFCDEPELIHSAQELCLIPDTPLPDDTVIVYLIASCLRFYERTVPVLLQQMFAEGIRPDQIKVVVNGCSHDSSSFIDGIDYAFSTHDAWEWTALYEAPLRWDFDYCFMIHDTNVILPGFRRSVESVNGHVAWDHLPASPMARCLLGLYSHNFLMRCNEWLKSIDGIDKKNGVIAEAAGELLLRARSALVIGDPEINGGARAAEWRDTVDYFNTGSPRVRRVFPSISLHKFIHTGPTNPNSL
;
A
#
# COMPACT_ATOMS: atom_id res chain seq x y z
N MET A 1 17.87 0.43 -31.93
CA MET A 1 16.41 0.61 -31.89
C MET A 1 15.78 -0.79 -31.76
N ASN A 2 15.60 -1.29 -30.57
CA ASN A 2 14.87 -2.54 -30.33
C ASN A 2 13.88 -2.25 -29.21
N SER A 3 12.61 -2.23 -29.59
CA SER A 3 11.48 -2.08 -28.70
C SER A 3 11.31 -3.36 -27.89
N TYR A 4 11.58 -3.31 -26.60
CA TYR A 4 11.11 -4.33 -25.65
C TYR A 4 9.64 -4.05 -25.31
N LYS A 5 8.74 -4.64 -26.05
CA LYS A 5 7.40 -4.96 -25.58
C LYS A 5 7.52 -6.23 -24.75
N SER A 6 7.62 -6.11 -23.43
CA SER A 6 7.36 -7.23 -22.52
C SER A 6 5.87 -7.31 -22.28
N GLU A 7 5.18 -8.10 -23.08
CA GLU A 7 3.88 -8.66 -22.73
C GLU A 7 4.11 -9.58 -21.54
N LEU A 8 3.63 -9.19 -20.37
CA LEU A 8 3.51 -10.06 -19.19
C LEU A 8 2.42 -11.09 -19.48
N LEU A 9 2.78 -12.18 -20.15
CA LEU A 9 1.99 -13.41 -20.12
C LEU A 9 2.23 -14.06 -18.77
N LEU A 10 1.31 -13.84 -17.82
CA LEU A 10 1.19 -14.62 -16.61
C LEU A 10 0.77 -16.04 -17.02
N ASP A 11 1.71 -16.97 -16.94
CA ASP A 11 1.40 -18.41 -17.08
C ASP A 11 0.53 -18.83 -15.89
N SER A 12 -0.74 -19.10 -16.18
CA SER A 12 -1.77 -19.43 -15.20
C SER A 12 -1.65 -20.88 -14.65
N SER A 13 -0.59 -21.61 -14.97
CA SER A 13 -0.48 -23.03 -14.69
C SER A 13 0.25 -23.43 -13.40
N VAL A 14 0.70 -22.48 -12.56
CA VAL A 14 1.52 -22.78 -11.35
C VAL A 14 0.81 -22.45 -10.03
N LEU A 15 -0.48 -22.23 -10.02
CA LEU A 15 -1.22 -22.03 -8.77
C LEU A 15 -2.00 -23.30 -8.45
N GLU A 16 -1.36 -24.23 -7.73
CA GLU A 16 -2.06 -25.36 -7.13
C GLU A 16 -3.09 -24.87 -6.12
N GLU A 17 -4.31 -25.37 -6.30
CA GLU A 17 -5.48 -25.22 -5.47
C GLU A 17 -5.27 -25.88 -4.10
N ASN A 18 -4.68 -25.16 -3.13
CA ASN A 18 -4.68 -25.64 -1.74
C ASN A 18 -4.61 -24.52 -0.71
N GLU A 19 -5.55 -23.59 -0.74
CA GLU A 19 -5.84 -22.76 0.43
C GLU A 19 -7.33 -22.39 0.48
N THR A 20 -8.16 -23.35 0.88
CA THR A 20 -9.56 -23.09 1.24
C THR A 20 -9.68 -22.74 2.72
N GLY A 21 -9.12 -21.60 3.13
CA GLY A 21 -9.65 -20.89 4.27
C GLY A 21 -10.99 -20.23 3.87
N PRO A 22 -11.94 -20.00 4.79
CA PRO A 22 -13.20 -19.34 4.43
C PRO A 22 -12.86 -17.97 3.85
N LEU A 23 -12.95 -17.86 2.52
CA LEU A 23 -12.88 -16.61 1.80
C LEU A 23 -13.97 -15.71 2.35
N GLN A 24 -13.62 -14.68 3.10
CA GLN A 24 -14.53 -13.56 3.31
C GLN A 24 -14.71 -12.95 1.91
N ASN A 25 -15.80 -13.31 1.26
CA ASN A 25 -16.15 -12.81 -0.06
C ASN A 25 -16.15 -11.28 0.00
N ILE A 26 -15.35 -10.66 -0.83
CA ILE A 26 -15.57 -9.26 -1.19
C ILE A 26 -17.00 -9.25 -1.74
N PRO A 27 -17.93 -8.46 -1.18
CA PRO A 27 -19.31 -8.47 -1.63
C PRO A 27 -19.35 -8.18 -3.12
N ALA A 28 -20.11 -8.94 -3.88
CA ALA A 28 -20.38 -8.58 -5.25
C ALA A 28 -20.99 -7.17 -5.29
N PRO A 29 -20.68 -6.35 -6.30
CA PRO A 29 -21.29 -5.03 -6.43
C PRO A 29 -22.81 -5.16 -6.43
N THR A 30 -23.46 -4.40 -5.57
CA THR A 30 -24.92 -4.31 -5.49
C THR A 30 -25.39 -3.05 -6.20
N ALA A 31 -26.56 -3.13 -6.84
CA ALA A 31 -27.14 -1.95 -7.46
C ALA A 31 -27.62 -0.95 -6.40
N GLY A 32 -27.27 0.33 -6.63
CA GLY A 32 -27.69 1.43 -5.78
C GLY A 32 -26.69 1.82 -4.69
N ILE A 33 -26.81 3.06 -4.25
CA ILE A 33 -25.96 3.71 -3.27
C ILE A 33 -26.86 4.32 -2.18
N ASP A 34 -26.45 4.19 -0.93
CA ASP A 34 -27.12 4.83 0.19
C ASP A 34 -26.64 6.29 0.30
N MET A 35 -27.43 7.21 -0.25
CA MET A 35 -27.10 8.64 -0.28
C MET A 35 -27.08 9.28 1.11
N ASP A 36 -27.83 8.78 2.08
CA ASP A 36 -27.87 9.32 3.44
C ASP A 36 -26.55 9.06 4.17
N ARG A 37 -25.86 8.00 3.82
CA ARG A 37 -24.52 7.70 4.33
C ARG A 37 -23.42 8.51 3.67
N LEU A 38 -23.67 8.99 2.47
CA LEU A 38 -22.66 9.61 1.62
C LEU A 38 -22.65 11.15 1.77
N VAL A 39 -23.83 11.78 1.73
CA VAL A 39 -23.95 13.23 1.71
C VAL A 39 -23.55 13.85 3.06
N GLY A 40 -22.80 14.94 3.01
CA GLY A 40 -22.35 15.69 4.18
C GLY A 40 -21.14 15.10 4.92
N LYS A 41 -20.60 13.98 4.46
CA LYS A 41 -19.45 13.32 5.09
C LYS A 41 -18.22 13.37 4.18
N PRO A 42 -17.01 13.50 4.72
CA PRO A 42 -15.78 13.41 3.94
C PRO A 42 -15.53 11.97 3.48
N HIS A 43 -15.08 11.83 2.24
CA HIS A 43 -14.73 10.54 1.63
C HIS A 43 -13.39 10.64 0.92
N LEU A 44 -12.59 9.58 1.04
CA LEU A 44 -11.45 9.37 0.19
C LEU A 44 -11.96 8.99 -1.21
N PHE A 45 -11.69 9.84 -2.18
CA PHE A 45 -11.96 9.61 -3.60
C PHE A 45 -10.75 8.92 -4.21
N GLY A 46 -10.95 7.79 -4.84
CA GLY A 46 -9.85 6.99 -5.37
C GLY A 46 -10.19 6.27 -6.67
N ARG A 47 -9.14 5.90 -7.40
CA ARG A 47 -9.18 5.00 -8.54
C ARG A 47 -9.09 3.56 -8.08
N VAL A 48 -9.92 2.70 -8.63
CA VAL A 48 -9.92 1.27 -8.31
C VAL A 48 -9.22 0.50 -9.42
N LYS A 49 -8.30 -0.39 -9.03
CA LYS A 49 -7.77 -1.45 -9.87
C LYS A 49 -8.19 -2.78 -9.28
N ARG A 50 -8.83 -3.63 -10.08
CA ARG A 50 -9.23 -4.96 -9.64
C ARG A 50 -7.97 -5.83 -9.51
N LEU A 51 -7.77 -6.39 -8.36
CA LEU A 51 -6.84 -7.47 -8.10
C LEU A 51 -7.59 -8.81 -8.32
N ARG A 52 -6.86 -9.92 -8.27
CA ARG A 52 -7.44 -11.25 -8.53
C ARG A 52 -8.69 -11.54 -7.67
N GLU A 53 -8.64 -11.22 -6.38
CA GLU A 53 -9.71 -11.47 -5.40
C GLU A 53 -10.05 -10.22 -4.57
N GLY A 54 -9.63 -9.04 -5.04
CA GLY A 54 -9.74 -7.82 -4.27
C GLY A 54 -9.68 -6.55 -5.08
N LEU A 55 -9.38 -5.47 -4.41
CA LEU A 55 -9.21 -4.16 -5.02
C LEU A 55 -7.98 -3.43 -4.48
N LEU A 56 -7.30 -2.73 -5.35
CA LEU A 56 -6.31 -1.73 -5.02
C LEU A 56 -6.91 -0.35 -5.25
N VAL A 57 -6.85 0.51 -4.26
CA VAL A 57 -7.32 1.90 -4.37
C VAL A 57 -6.11 2.84 -4.43
N GLU A 58 -6.07 3.65 -5.48
CA GLU A 58 -5.13 4.76 -5.62
C GLU A 58 -5.86 6.06 -5.26
N PRO A 59 -5.48 6.76 -4.17
CA PRO A 59 -6.12 8.00 -3.76
C PRO A 59 -5.99 9.10 -4.83
N ILE A 60 -7.07 9.84 -5.04
CA ILE A 60 -7.09 11.06 -5.86
C ILE A 60 -7.16 12.27 -4.93
N GLY A 61 -8.02 12.21 -3.89
CA GLY A 61 -8.20 13.29 -2.93
C GLY A 61 -9.28 12.99 -1.91
N ILE A 62 -9.55 13.93 -1.02
CA ILE A 62 -10.66 13.87 -0.06
C ILE A 62 -11.73 14.86 -0.50
N LEU A 63 -12.98 14.40 -0.59
CA LEU A 63 -14.11 15.24 -0.98
C LEU A 63 -15.32 15.02 -0.08
N THR A 64 -16.22 16.00 -0.06
CA THR A 64 -17.52 15.92 0.59
C THR A 64 -18.61 16.33 -0.38
N LEU A 65 -19.62 15.48 -0.54
CA LEU A 65 -20.82 15.80 -1.31
C LEU A 65 -21.77 16.63 -0.43
N GLN A 66 -21.97 17.89 -0.75
CA GLN A 66 -22.88 18.75 -0.02
C GLN A 66 -24.35 18.54 -0.49
N PRO A 67 -25.35 18.70 0.40
CA PRO A 67 -26.77 18.46 0.05
C PRO A 67 -27.29 19.25 -1.17
N GLN A 68 -26.66 20.39 -1.47
CA GLN A 68 -27.05 21.26 -2.59
C GLN A 68 -26.39 20.88 -3.93
N GLY A 69 -25.79 19.68 -4.03
CA GLY A 69 -25.13 19.23 -5.26
C GLY A 69 -23.70 19.77 -5.42
N ARG A 70 -23.15 20.47 -4.44
CA ARG A 70 -21.78 21.00 -4.46
C ARG A 70 -20.79 19.92 -3.96
N ILE A 71 -19.60 19.88 -4.56
CA ILE A 71 -18.46 19.10 -4.06
C ILE A 71 -17.50 20.05 -3.37
N THR A 72 -17.03 19.71 -2.17
CA THR A 72 -16.04 20.47 -1.40
C THR A 72 -14.88 19.56 -0.96
N GLY A 73 -13.73 20.18 -0.64
CA GLY A 73 -12.52 19.46 -0.20
C GLY A 73 -11.60 19.02 -1.34
N TYR A 74 -12.15 18.84 -2.53
CA TYR A 74 -11.42 18.49 -3.74
C TYR A 74 -11.71 19.54 -4.84
N SER A 75 -10.66 19.98 -5.53
CA SER A 75 -10.78 21.04 -6.56
C SER A 75 -10.29 20.51 -7.89
N ASN A 76 -11.22 20.02 -8.70
CA ASN A 76 -10.95 19.62 -10.08
C ASN A 76 -12.15 20.05 -10.94
N PRO A 77 -11.94 20.66 -12.12
CA PRO A 77 -13.03 21.08 -13.01
C PRO A 77 -13.97 19.94 -13.44
N ASN A 78 -13.50 18.71 -13.46
CA ASN A 78 -14.28 17.55 -13.85
C ASN A 78 -15.26 17.09 -12.76
N GLU A 79 -14.96 17.37 -11.49
CA GLU A 79 -15.80 17.06 -10.33
C GLU A 79 -16.30 18.35 -9.65
N GLY A 80 -16.90 19.25 -10.43
CA GLY A 80 -17.36 20.55 -9.93
C GLY A 80 -18.60 20.49 -9.05
N SER A 81 -19.52 19.60 -9.38
CA SER A 81 -20.76 19.37 -8.62
C SER A 81 -21.24 17.93 -8.80
N TRP A 82 -22.26 17.55 -8.04
CA TRP A 82 -22.93 16.27 -8.20
C TRP A 82 -24.43 16.46 -8.38
N ILE A 83 -25.05 15.54 -9.10
CA ILE A 83 -26.49 15.54 -9.35
C ILE A 83 -27.07 14.13 -9.16
N PRO A 84 -28.32 13.98 -8.70
CA PRO A 84 -29.03 12.71 -8.81
C PRO A 84 -29.01 12.20 -10.26
N TYR A 85 -28.77 10.91 -10.42
CA TYR A 85 -28.62 10.29 -11.74
C TYR A 85 -29.56 9.10 -11.87
N ILE A 86 -30.21 8.98 -13.02
CA ILE A 86 -31.09 7.85 -13.32
C ILE A 86 -30.38 6.95 -14.34
N HIS A 87 -30.10 5.71 -13.94
CA HIS A 87 -29.50 4.72 -14.82
C HIS A 87 -30.34 3.45 -14.86
N GLY A 88 -31.01 3.22 -15.95
CA GLY A 88 -31.88 2.04 -16.11
C GLY A 88 -33.01 2.01 -15.06
N GLN A 89 -32.98 0.97 -14.20
CA GLN A 89 -33.97 0.80 -13.12
C GLN A 89 -33.51 1.39 -11.78
N VAL A 90 -32.32 1.96 -11.72
CA VAL A 90 -31.80 2.60 -10.49
C VAL A 90 -32.35 4.00 -10.41
N SER A 91 -33.15 4.30 -9.38
CA SER A 91 -33.76 5.61 -9.17
C SER A 91 -32.72 6.66 -8.73
N GLY A 92 -33.01 7.94 -8.96
CA GLY A 92 -32.11 9.04 -8.67
C GLY A 92 -31.80 9.28 -7.19
N ASP A 93 -32.47 8.57 -6.25
CA ASP A 93 -32.18 8.52 -4.83
C ASP A 93 -31.10 7.46 -4.47
N LYS A 94 -30.75 6.61 -5.44
CA LYS A 94 -29.75 5.52 -5.29
C LYS A 94 -28.60 5.60 -6.29
N ALA A 95 -28.52 6.67 -7.05
CA ALA A 95 -27.46 6.91 -8.01
C ALA A 95 -27.19 8.39 -8.16
N PHE A 96 -25.96 8.74 -8.47
CA PHE A 96 -25.57 10.13 -8.74
C PHE A 96 -24.49 10.19 -9.83
N ALA A 97 -24.23 11.38 -10.33
CA ALA A 97 -23.14 11.65 -11.25
C ALA A 97 -22.35 12.87 -10.78
N PHE A 98 -21.03 12.85 -11.00
CA PHE A 98 -20.26 14.09 -10.99
C PHE A 98 -20.40 14.77 -12.34
N VAL A 99 -20.47 16.09 -12.32
CA VAL A 99 -20.59 16.90 -13.53
C VAL A 99 -19.49 17.96 -13.56
N THR A 100 -19.05 18.30 -14.77
CA THR A 100 -17.98 19.26 -14.96
C THR A 100 -18.40 20.69 -14.59
N ALA A 101 -17.50 21.50 -14.08
CA ALA A 101 -17.75 22.89 -13.75
C ALA A 101 -18.09 23.77 -15.00
N HIS A 102 -17.61 23.35 -16.17
CA HIS A 102 -17.79 24.09 -17.43
C HIS A 102 -19.02 23.68 -18.22
N ASN A 103 -19.57 22.51 -17.96
CA ASN A 103 -20.74 21.99 -18.63
C ASN A 103 -21.60 21.17 -17.67
N ASN A 104 -22.51 21.84 -16.99
CA ASN A 104 -23.31 21.31 -15.88
C ASN A 104 -24.18 20.09 -16.21
N TRP A 105 -24.12 19.57 -17.42
CA TRP A 105 -25.00 18.49 -17.88
C TRP A 105 -24.26 17.28 -18.41
N ILE A 106 -22.95 17.35 -18.56
CA ILE A 106 -22.13 16.21 -18.99
C ILE A 106 -21.54 15.54 -17.74
N PRO A 107 -21.94 14.30 -17.46
CA PRO A 107 -21.32 13.54 -16.38
C PRO A 107 -19.83 13.30 -16.65
N SER A 108 -18.97 13.59 -15.68
CA SER A 108 -17.58 13.16 -15.68
C SER A 108 -17.42 11.76 -15.10
N SER A 109 -18.32 11.39 -14.19
CA SER A 109 -18.41 10.02 -13.66
C SER A 109 -19.84 9.71 -13.24
N THR A 110 -20.20 8.43 -13.32
CA THR A 110 -21.52 7.91 -12.89
C THR A 110 -21.34 6.88 -11.77
N TRP A 111 -22.20 6.95 -10.77
CA TRP A 111 -22.15 6.20 -9.54
C TRP A 111 -23.49 5.50 -9.33
N THR A 112 -23.51 4.18 -9.56
CA THR A 112 -24.75 3.38 -9.62
C THR A 112 -24.69 2.10 -8.79
N GLN A 113 -23.53 1.81 -8.22
CA GLN A 113 -23.27 0.55 -7.50
C GLN A 113 -22.55 0.82 -6.20
N SER A 114 -22.63 -0.14 -5.28
CA SER A 114 -21.79 -0.19 -4.08
C SER A 114 -21.20 -1.58 -3.89
N MET A 115 -20.04 -1.63 -3.28
CA MET A 115 -19.37 -2.86 -2.85
C MET A 115 -19.35 -2.84 -1.32
N GLY A 116 -20.30 -3.51 -0.69
CA GLY A 116 -20.63 -3.26 0.71
C GLY A 116 -21.04 -1.80 0.91
N ASP A 117 -20.37 -1.10 1.82
CA ASP A 117 -20.61 0.32 2.10
C ASP A 117 -19.81 1.29 1.21
N ILE A 118 -19.03 0.77 0.25
CA ILE A 118 -18.17 1.58 -0.63
C ILE A 118 -18.90 1.86 -1.93
N PRO A 119 -19.30 3.11 -2.22
CA PRO A 119 -19.80 3.51 -3.52
C PRO A 119 -18.76 3.29 -4.63
N ILE A 120 -19.19 2.69 -5.72
CA ILE A 120 -18.38 2.43 -6.91
C ILE A 120 -18.95 3.23 -8.07
N GLY A 121 -18.08 3.97 -8.74
CA GLY A 121 -18.38 4.77 -9.91
C GLY A 121 -17.48 4.42 -11.09
N PHE A 122 -17.83 4.97 -12.24
CA PHE A 122 -17.06 4.80 -13.46
C PHE A 122 -16.80 6.17 -14.06
N PHE A 123 -15.55 6.44 -14.37
CA PHE A 123 -15.18 7.66 -15.07
C PHE A 123 -15.73 7.61 -16.49
N CYS A 124 -16.43 8.68 -16.90
CA CYS A 124 -16.97 8.86 -18.24
C CYS A 124 -16.02 9.81 -18.97
N ASP A 125 -15.14 9.27 -19.78
CA ASP A 125 -14.41 10.11 -20.73
C ASP A 125 -15.36 10.58 -21.83
N GLU A 126 -14.97 11.60 -22.58
CA GLU A 126 -15.78 12.21 -23.61
C GLU A 126 -16.47 11.18 -24.53
N PRO A 127 -17.77 11.38 -24.90
CA PRO A 127 -18.60 10.36 -25.56
C PRO A 127 -18.07 9.87 -26.92
N GLU A 128 -17.07 10.54 -27.48
CA GLU A 128 -16.51 10.24 -28.81
C GLU A 128 -15.29 9.32 -28.80
N LEU A 129 -14.72 9.05 -27.63
CA LEU A 129 -13.59 8.17 -27.47
C LEU A 129 -14.05 6.83 -26.84
N ILE A 130 -13.77 5.70 -27.48
CA ILE A 130 -14.07 4.33 -27.01
C ILE A 130 -13.22 4.03 -25.77
N HIS A 131 -13.86 3.86 -24.62
CA HIS A 131 -13.26 4.12 -23.32
C HIS A 131 -12.98 2.89 -22.50
N SER A 132 -11.84 2.90 -21.84
CA SER A 132 -11.67 2.16 -20.60
C SER A 132 -12.38 2.95 -19.50
N ALA A 133 -13.59 2.55 -19.13
CA ALA A 133 -14.27 3.08 -17.97
C ALA A 133 -13.39 2.84 -16.74
N GLN A 134 -12.70 3.88 -16.27
CA GLN A 134 -11.89 3.78 -15.08
C GLN A 134 -12.80 3.67 -13.86
N GLU A 135 -12.64 2.61 -13.09
CA GLU A 135 -13.41 2.37 -11.89
C GLU A 135 -12.93 3.29 -10.76
N LEU A 136 -13.88 3.90 -10.07
CA LEU A 136 -13.68 4.86 -8.98
C LEU A 136 -14.38 4.37 -7.72
N CYS A 137 -13.95 4.85 -6.55
CA CYS A 137 -14.63 4.59 -5.28
C CYS A 137 -14.62 5.80 -4.35
N LEU A 138 -15.58 5.80 -3.41
CA LEU A 138 -15.66 6.74 -2.30
C LEU A 138 -15.61 5.96 -0.98
N ILE A 139 -14.50 6.04 -0.28
CA ILE A 139 -14.30 5.39 1.00
C ILE A 139 -14.49 6.44 2.09
N PRO A 140 -15.35 6.21 3.10
CA PRO A 140 -15.49 7.15 4.21
C PRO A 140 -14.13 7.51 4.82
N ASP A 141 -13.85 8.81 4.95
CA ASP A 141 -12.63 9.34 5.55
C ASP A 141 -12.76 9.30 7.07
N THR A 142 -12.64 8.11 7.64
CA THR A 142 -12.67 7.87 9.08
C THR A 142 -11.30 7.41 9.55
N PRO A 143 -10.77 7.98 10.63
CA PRO A 143 -9.51 7.52 11.20
C PRO A 143 -9.62 6.06 11.67
N LEU A 144 -8.48 5.39 11.73
CA LEU A 144 -8.41 4.10 12.41
C LEU A 144 -8.90 4.29 13.87
N PRO A 145 -9.51 3.25 14.47
CA PRO A 145 -9.87 3.28 15.88
C PRO A 145 -8.67 3.64 16.76
N ASP A 146 -8.90 4.40 17.82
CA ASP A 146 -7.83 4.87 18.73
C ASP A 146 -7.10 3.71 19.44
N ASP A 147 -7.73 2.55 19.53
CA ASP A 147 -7.17 1.33 20.11
C ASP A 147 -6.42 0.45 19.11
N THR A 148 -6.30 0.90 17.85
CA THR A 148 -5.53 0.17 16.82
C THR A 148 -4.05 0.11 17.19
N VAL A 149 -3.53 -1.10 17.31
CA VAL A 149 -2.12 -1.34 17.62
C VAL A 149 -1.29 -1.34 16.34
N ILE A 150 -0.50 -0.27 16.16
CA ILE A 150 0.46 -0.16 15.05
C ILE A 150 1.87 -0.35 15.59
N VAL A 151 2.60 -1.32 15.03
CA VAL A 151 4.03 -1.52 15.30
C VAL A 151 4.88 -1.15 14.09
N TYR A 152 6.13 -0.74 14.34
CA TYR A 152 7.13 -0.42 13.33
C TYR A 152 8.10 -1.58 13.22
N LEU A 153 8.02 -2.32 12.12
CA LEU A 153 8.78 -3.54 11.88
C LEU A 153 10.04 -3.23 11.07
N ILE A 154 11.20 -3.27 11.70
CA ILE A 154 12.49 -3.04 11.04
C ILE A 154 13.01 -4.36 10.49
N ALA A 155 13.19 -4.43 9.17
CA ALA A 155 13.88 -5.52 8.51
C ALA A 155 15.37 -5.20 8.36
N SER A 156 16.22 -6.07 8.88
CA SER A 156 17.69 -5.96 8.81
C SER A 156 18.34 -7.33 8.61
N CYS A 157 19.65 -7.36 8.40
CA CYS A 157 20.42 -8.58 8.29
C CYS A 157 21.61 -8.59 9.26
N LEU A 158 22.08 -9.78 9.60
CA LEU A 158 23.15 -9.99 10.57
C LEU A 158 24.42 -9.17 10.26
N ARG A 159 24.70 -8.95 8.98
CA ARG A 159 25.89 -8.23 8.54
C ARG A 159 25.87 -6.73 8.85
N PHE A 160 24.69 -6.10 8.88
CA PHE A 160 24.59 -4.64 8.91
C PHE A 160 23.81 -4.09 10.10
N TYR A 161 23.01 -4.90 10.81
CA TYR A 161 22.05 -4.42 11.80
C TYR A 161 22.69 -3.55 12.90
N GLU A 162 23.92 -3.89 13.35
CA GLU A 162 24.61 -3.12 14.39
C GLU A 162 24.98 -1.69 13.96
N ARG A 163 25.06 -1.44 12.63
CA ARG A 163 25.40 -0.13 12.08
C ARG A 163 24.19 0.67 11.64
N THR A 164 23.19 -0.02 11.08
CA THR A 164 22.05 0.63 10.42
C THR A 164 20.88 0.83 11.37
N VAL A 165 20.56 -0.18 12.18
CA VAL A 165 19.41 -0.12 13.10
C VAL A 165 19.54 1.02 14.12
N PRO A 166 20.66 1.28 14.78
CA PRO A 166 20.77 2.39 15.74
C PRO A 166 20.50 3.76 15.12
N VAL A 167 20.88 3.97 13.85
CA VAL A 167 20.63 5.22 13.13
C VAL A 167 19.12 5.43 12.91
N LEU A 168 18.43 4.37 12.50
CA LEU A 168 16.99 4.41 12.28
C LEU A 168 16.22 4.58 13.61
N LEU A 169 16.65 3.89 14.67
CA LEU A 169 16.04 4.03 16.01
C LEU A 169 16.12 5.46 16.55
N GLN A 170 17.25 6.14 16.37
CA GLN A 170 17.40 7.54 16.74
C GLN A 170 16.35 8.42 16.08
N GLN A 171 16.09 8.20 14.79
CA GLN A 171 15.09 8.95 14.03
C GLN A 171 13.67 8.61 14.48
N MET A 172 13.38 7.31 14.75
CA MET A 172 12.09 6.88 15.28
C MET A 172 11.78 7.51 16.63
N PHE A 173 12.76 7.58 17.52
CA PHE A 173 12.61 8.24 18.82
C PHE A 173 12.39 9.75 18.67
N ALA A 174 13.05 10.39 17.70
CA ALA A 174 12.84 11.82 17.41
C ALA A 174 11.42 12.10 16.91
N GLU A 175 10.77 11.15 16.23
CA GLU A 175 9.34 11.20 15.84
C GLU A 175 8.39 10.83 17.00
N GLY A 176 8.90 10.48 18.18
CA GLY A 176 8.12 10.08 19.34
C GLY A 176 7.55 8.67 19.27
N ILE A 177 8.10 7.80 18.40
CA ILE A 177 7.76 6.38 18.37
C ILE A 177 8.39 5.74 19.60
N ARG A 178 7.57 5.01 20.39
CA ARG A 178 8.03 4.39 21.63
C ARG A 178 8.77 3.07 21.36
N PRO A 179 9.73 2.68 22.23
CA PRO A 179 10.46 1.40 22.08
C PRO A 179 9.55 0.17 21.98
N ASP A 180 8.47 0.11 22.74
CA ASP A 180 7.50 -1.00 22.73
C ASP A 180 6.75 -1.15 21.40
N GLN A 181 6.66 -0.08 20.61
CA GLN A 181 6.09 -0.09 19.26
C GLN A 181 7.07 -0.56 18.18
N ILE A 182 8.35 -0.75 18.52
CA ILE A 182 9.38 -1.11 17.54
C ILE A 182 9.71 -2.59 17.65
N LYS A 183 9.76 -3.28 16.52
CA LYS A 183 10.13 -4.68 16.39
C LYS A 183 11.24 -4.80 15.35
N VAL A 184 12.29 -5.52 15.66
CA VAL A 184 13.46 -5.68 14.78
C VAL A 184 13.61 -7.15 14.40
N VAL A 185 13.67 -7.45 13.12
CA VAL A 185 13.98 -8.78 12.61
C VAL A 185 15.32 -8.74 11.88
N VAL A 186 16.23 -9.60 12.35
CA VAL A 186 17.58 -9.75 11.80
C VAL A 186 17.66 -11.12 11.14
N ASN A 187 17.79 -11.15 9.83
CA ASN A 187 17.89 -12.39 9.05
C ASN A 187 19.34 -12.86 8.84
N GLY A 188 19.50 -14.09 8.34
CA GLY A 188 20.79 -14.69 8.02
C GLY A 188 21.59 -15.12 9.25
N CYS A 189 20.90 -15.44 10.35
CA CYS A 189 21.53 -15.93 11.58
C CYS A 189 21.77 -17.44 11.53
N SER A 190 22.70 -17.94 12.35
CA SER A 190 22.99 -19.37 12.43
C SER A 190 21.99 -20.16 13.26
N HIS A 191 21.21 -19.50 14.09
CA HIS A 191 20.16 -20.08 14.92
C HIS A 191 19.09 -19.02 15.24
N ASP A 192 17.86 -19.47 15.44
CA ASP A 192 16.77 -18.62 15.85
C ASP A 192 16.91 -18.24 17.31
N SER A 193 16.73 -16.95 17.60
CA SER A 193 16.73 -16.43 18.96
C SER A 193 15.92 -15.14 19.08
N SER A 194 15.69 -14.72 20.31
CA SER A 194 15.04 -13.44 20.61
C SER A 194 15.79 -12.73 21.70
N SER A 195 15.78 -11.40 21.67
CA SER A 195 16.31 -10.58 22.74
C SER A 195 15.45 -9.34 22.95
N PHE A 196 15.51 -8.79 24.15
CA PHE A 196 14.85 -7.54 24.51
C PHE A 196 15.93 -6.54 24.91
N ILE A 197 16.15 -5.52 24.11
CA ILE A 197 17.24 -4.57 24.27
C ILE A 197 16.64 -3.16 24.29
N ASP A 198 16.88 -2.41 25.36
CA ASP A 198 16.42 -1.01 25.53
C ASP A 198 14.92 -0.82 25.29
N GLY A 199 14.11 -1.80 25.67
CA GLY A 199 12.66 -1.76 25.49
C GLY A 199 12.17 -2.21 24.12
N ILE A 200 13.06 -2.67 23.26
CA ILE A 200 12.77 -3.11 21.88
C ILE A 200 12.90 -4.62 21.77
N ASP A 201 11.95 -5.25 21.10
CA ASP A 201 11.97 -6.66 20.76
C ASP A 201 12.79 -6.92 19.50
N TYR A 202 13.75 -7.85 19.61
CA TYR A 202 14.57 -8.35 18.50
C TYR A 202 14.27 -9.82 18.26
N ALA A 203 14.10 -10.19 16.99
CA ALA A 203 14.09 -11.56 16.52
C ALA A 203 15.29 -11.78 15.58
N PHE A 204 16.09 -12.78 15.90
CA PHE A 204 17.17 -13.26 15.04
C PHE A 204 16.70 -14.52 14.37
N SER A 205 16.74 -14.58 13.03
CA SER A 205 16.14 -15.67 12.26
C SER A 205 17.14 -16.36 11.35
N THR A 206 17.03 -17.68 11.29
CA THR A 206 17.74 -18.53 10.30
C THR A 206 17.12 -18.41 8.91
N HIS A 207 15.87 -17.99 8.81
CA HIS A 207 15.23 -17.68 7.54
C HIS A 207 15.97 -16.52 6.86
N ASP A 208 16.45 -16.69 5.63
CA ASP A 208 17.35 -15.74 4.96
C ASP A 208 16.76 -15.21 3.66
N ALA A 209 15.75 -14.38 3.78
CA ALA A 209 15.08 -13.72 2.65
C ALA A 209 14.96 -12.19 2.85
N TRP A 210 15.86 -11.58 3.62
CA TRP A 210 15.93 -10.14 3.92
C TRP A 210 14.58 -9.60 4.44
N GLU A 211 14.00 -8.61 3.76
CA GLU A 211 12.75 -7.99 4.15
C GLU A 211 11.56 -8.96 4.24
N TRP A 212 11.56 -10.02 3.45
CA TRP A 212 10.54 -11.08 3.50
C TRP A 212 10.59 -11.85 4.82
N THR A 213 11.79 -12.04 5.36
CA THR A 213 11.96 -12.64 6.69
C THR A 213 11.22 -11.86 7.76
N ALA A 214 11.26 -10.52 7.70
CA ALA A 214 10.56 -9.70 8.68
C ALA A 214 9.04 -9.89 8.59
N LEU A 215 8.48 -9.94 7.39
CA LEU A 215 7.05 -10.19 7.18
C LEU A 215 6.64 -11.61 7.58
N TYR A 216 7.52 -12.59 7.41
CA TYR A 216 7.32 -13.98 7.84
C TYR A 216 7.30 -14.11 9.38
N GLU A 217 8.30 -13.53 10.04
CA GLU A 217 8.54 -13.69 11.48
C GLU A 217 7.55 -12.86 12.34
N ALA A 218 7.20 -11.66 11.89
CA ALA A 218 6.44 -10.72 12.70
C ALA A 218 5.11 -11.28 13.24
N PRO A 219 4.22 -11.86 12.42
CA PRO A 219 2.93 -12.34 12.91
C PRO A 219 3.04 -13.60 13.78
N LEU A 220 4.18 -14.30 13.75
CA LEU A 220 4.43 -15.48 14.59
C LEU A 220 4.93 -15.11 15.98
N ARG A 221 5.45 -13.89 16.16
CA ARG A 221 6.15 -13.48 17.39
C ARG A 221 5.43 -12.40 18.16
N TRP A 222 4.67 -11.54 17.50
CA TRP A 222 4.09 -10.36 18.12
C TRP A 222 2.63 -10.19 17.76
N ASP A 223 1.89 -9.62 18.69
CA ASP A 223 0.50 -9.26 18.51
C ASP A 223 0.39 -7.79 18.10
N PHE A 224 -0.34 -7.50 17.03
CA PHE A 224 -0.59 -6.17 16.48
C PHE A 224 -1.77 -6.21 15.52
N ASP A 225 -2.39 -5.08 15.25
CA ASP A 225 -3.38 -4.96 14.17
C ASP A 225 -2.68 -4.71 12.84
N TYR A 226 -1.69 -3.81 12.84
CA TYR A 226 -0.86 -3.48 11.68
C TYR A 226 0.61 -3.38 12.05
N CYS A 227 1.49 -3.81 11.15
CA CYS A 227 2.90 -3.45 11.21
C CYS A 227 3.28 -2.59 10.00
N PHE A 228 3.99 -1.47 10.25
CA PHE A 228 4.65 -0.72 9.17
C PHE A 228 6.03 -1.31 8.95
N MET A 229 6.19 -2.03 7.82
CA MET A 229 7.48 -2.60 7.46
C MET A 229 8.40 -1.51 6.90
N ILE A 230 9.59 -1.41 7.48
CA ILE A 230 10.64 -0.46 7.11
C ILE A 230 11.99 -1.18 7.07
N HIS A 231 12.83 -0.81 6.10
CA HIS A 231 14.18 -1.36 6.04
C HIS A 231 15.13 -0.56 6.94
N ASP A 232 16.13 -1.20 7.47
CA ASP A 232 17.21 -0.58 8.23
C ASP A 232 18.03 0.46 7.42
N THR A 233 17.87 0.48 6.11
CA THR A 233 18.47 1.43 5.17
C THR A 233 17.53 2.57 4.76
N ASN A 234 16.48 2.78 5.52
CA ASN A 234 15.60 3.94 5.40
C ASN A 234 16.08 5.09 6.29
N VAL A 235 15.72 6.30 5.90
CA VAL A 235 15.87 7.52 6.68
C VAL A 235 14.49 8.14 6.86
N ILE A 236 14.10 8.34 8.11
CA ILE A 236 12.84 8.93 8.49
C ILE A 236 13.01 10.45 8.54
N LEU A 237 12.03 11.15 7.99
CA LEU A 237 11.95 12.62 8.05
C LEU A 237 10.83 13.05 9.01
N PRO A 238 10.84 14.33 9.46
CA PRO A 238 9.78 14.87 10.29
C PRO A 238 8.39 14.66 9.70
N GLY A 239 7.46 14.16 10.51
CA GLY A 239 6.08 13.86 10.11
C GLY A 239 5.83 12.41 9.67
N PHE A 240 6.86 11.56 9.65
CA PHE A 240 6.72 10.15 9.29
C PHE A 240 5.67 9.42 10.14
N ARG A 241 5.81 9.49 11.47
CA ARG A 241 4.86 8.85 12.38
C ARG A 241 3.43 9.28 12.08
N ARG A 242 3.21 10.58 11.94
CA ARG A 242 1.88 11.13 11.63
C ARG A 242 1.34 10.59 10.31
N SER A 243 2.17 10.49 9.28
CA SER A 243 1.75 9.97 7.98
C SER A 243 1.34 8.50 8.03
N VAL A 244 2.00 7.68 8.87
CA VAL A 244 1.67 6.27 9.07
C VAL A 244 0.40 6.10 9.91
N GLU A 245 0.27 6.85 11.00
CA GLU A 245 -0.84 6.73 11.96
C GLU A 245 -2.11 7.45 11.48
N SER A 246 -2.04 8.32 10.46
CA SER A 246 -3.20 9.03 9.91
C SER A 246 -3.92 8.27 8.77
N VAL A 247 -3.64 6.99 8.60
CA VAL A 247 -4.34 6.19 7.60
C VAL A 247 -5.81 6.07 7.97
N ASN A 248 -6.66 6.47 7.03
CA ASN A 248 -8.10 6.53 7.22
C ASN A 248 -8.82 5.41 6.46
N GLY A 249 -9.97 5.00 6.93
CA GLY A 249 -10.87 4.10 6.23
C GLY A 249 -11.64 3.16 7.15
N HIS A 250 -12.88 2.86 6.80
CA HIS A 250 -13.71 1.86 7.50
C HIS A 250 -13.33 0.42 7.16
N VAL A 251 -12.54 0.23 6.14
CA VAL A 251 -12.21 -1.10 5.63
C VAL A 251 -10.97 -1.58 6.37
N ALA A 252 -11.03 -2.79 6.90
CA ALA A 252 -9.84 -3.49 7.35
C ALA A 252 -8.98 -3.81 6.12
N TRP A 253 -7.97 -2.98 5.88
CA TRP A 253 -7.04 -3.17 4.79
C TRP A 253 -6.11 -4.32 5.09
N ASP A 254 -5.92 -5.18 4.10
CA ASP A 254 -4.88 -6.22 4.18
C ASP A 254 -3.48 -5.61 4.07
N HIS A 255 -3.32 -4.70 3.11
CA HIS A 255 -2.05 -4.09 2.81
C HIS A 255 -2.23 -2.63 2.38
N LEU A 256 -1.43 -1.75 2.96
CA LEU A 256 -1.36 -0.33 2.62
C LEU A 256 0.04 -0.01 2.11
N PRO A 257 0.33 -0.29 0.82
CA PRO A 257 1.66 -0.07 0.26
C PRO A 257 2.01 1.42 0.21
N ALA A 258 3.27 1.74 0.44
CA ALA A 258 3.80 3.09 0.28
C ALA A 258 3.81 3.54 -1.20
N SER A 259 3.58 2.61 -2.12
CA SER A 259 3.51 2.88 -3.55
C SER A 259 2.80 1.74 -4.27
N PRO A 260 2.04 1.99 -5.34
CA PRO A 260 1.34 0.95 -6.11
C PRO A 260 2.26 -0.10 -6.71
N MET A 261 3.53 0.23 -6.89
CA MET A 261 4.54 -0.70 -7.40
C MET A 261 5.49 -1.19 -6.31
N ALA A 262 4.98 -1.54 -5.19
CA ALA A 262 5.58 -1.97 -3.91
C ALA A 262 6.95 -2.73 -3.95
N ARG A 263 7.80 -2.46 -4.94
CA ARG A 263 9.13 -3.09 -5.13
C ARG A 263 10.04 -3.04 -3.90
N CYS A 264 9.62 -2.33 -2.89
CA CYS A 264 10.39 -2.15 -1.68
C CYS A 264 9.68 -2.64 -0.43
N LEU A 265 8.55 -3.31 -0.55
CA LEU A 265 7.75 -3.84 0.57
C LEU A 265 7.45 -2.81 1.70
N LEU A 266 7.68 -1.52 1.45
CA LEU A 266 7.34 -0.47 2.41
C LEU A 266 5.83 -0.31 2.48
N GLY A 267 5.29 -0.25 3.69
CA GLY A 267 3.88 -0.05 3.92
C GLY A 267 3.37 -0.73 5.18
N LEU A 268 2.08 -0.54 5.43
CA LEU A 268 1.37 -1.23 6.49
C LEU A 268 0.84 -2.57 6.01
N TYR A 269 0.93 -3.57 6.87
CA TYR A 269 0.42 -4.92 6.67
C TYR A 269 -0.44 -5.30 7.86
N SER A 270 -1.67 -5.78 7.62
CA SER A 270 -2.46 -6.32 8.72
C SER A 270 -1.91 -7.67 9.20
N HIS A 271 -2.01 -7.92 10.50
CA HIS A 271 -1.60 -9.19 11.10
C HIS A 271 -2.28 -10.39 10.42
N ASN A 272 -3.59 -10.29 10.21
CA ASN A 272 -4.38 -11.34 9.57
C ASN A 272 -3.92 -11.63 8.13
N PHE A 273 -3.53 -10.61 7.38
CA PHE A 273 -3.00 -10.79 6.04
C PHE A 273 -1.67 -11.55 6.06
N LEU A 274 -0.74 -11.14 6.92
CA LEU A 274 0.54 -11.81 7.05
C LEU A 274 0.39 -13.26 7.50
N MET A 275 -0.54 -13.54 8.41
CA MET A 275 -0.85 -14.92 8.82
C MET A 275 -1.39 -15.76 7.66
N ARG A 276 -2.26 -15.21 6.82
CA ARG A 276 -2.74 -15.91 5.61
C ARG A 276 -1.63 -16.17 4.59
N CYS A 277 -0.64 -15.30 4.51
CA CYS A 277 0.49 -15.45 3.59
C CYS A 277 1.68 -16.21 4.19
N ASN A 278 1.60 -16.64 5.44
CA ASN A 278 2.77 -17.10 6.20
C ASN A 278 3.48 -18.29 5.57
N GLU A 279 2.76 -19.32 5.13
CA GLU A 279 3.35 -20.50 4.45
C GLU A 279 4.04 -20.11 3.13
N TRP A 280 3.47 -19.19 2.39
CA TRP A 280 4.12 -18.67 1.19
C TRP A 280 5.36 -17.84 1.53
N LEU A 281 5.29 -16.95 2.52
CA LEU A 281 6.44 -16.17 2.99
C LEU A 281 7.57 -17.08 3.47
N LYS A 282 7.24 -18.16 4.20
CA LYS A 282 8.19 -19.19 4.62
C LYS A 282 8.88 -19.87 3.43
N SER A 283 8.17 -20.09 2.33
CA SER A 283 8.73 -20.72 1.13
C SER A 283 9.76 -19.86 0.40
N ILE A 284 9.80 -18.54 0.68
CA ILE A 284 10.78 -17.59 0.15
C ILE A 284 12.03 -17.61 1.04
N ASP A 285 12.59 -18.76 1.31
CA ASP A 285 13.84 -18.87 2.04
C ASP A 285 15.03 -18.92 1.08
N GLY A 286 16.07 -18.13 1.38
CA GLY A 286 17.28 -17.99 0.58
C GLY A 286 17.26 -16.81 -0.38
N ILE A 287 18.44 -16.17 -0.53
CA ILE A 287 18.64 -14.95 -1.35
C ILE A 287 18.26 -15.18 -2.82
N ASP A 288 18.54 -16.35 -3.37
CA ASP A 288 18.24 -16.66 -4.77
C ASP A 288 16.73 -16.71 -5.02
N LYS A 289 15.96 -17.31 -4.10
CA LYS A 289 14.51 -17.30 -4.17
C LYS A 289 13.95 -15.89 -4.03
N LYS A 290 14.50 -15.10 -3.08
CA LYS A 290 14.14 -13.69 -2.95
C LYS A 290 14.35 -12.92 -4.25
N ASN A 291 15.51 -13.06 -4.89
CA ASN A 291 15.83 -12.34 -6.11
C ASN A 291 14.91 -12.72 -7.28
N GLY A 292 14.54 -14.01 -7.40
CA GLY A 292 13.54 -14.46 -8.34
C GLY A 292 12.17 -13.83 -8.08
N VAL A 293 11.76 -13.83 -6.82
CA VAL A 293 10.50 -13.25 -6.40
C VAL A 293 10.47 -11.72 -6.53
N ILE A 294 11.58 -10.98 -6.26
CA ILE A 294 11.60 -9.51 -6.40
C ILE A 294 11.28 -9.04 -7.83
N ALA A 295 11.72 -9.77 -8.85
CA ALA A 295 11.41 -9.40 -10.24
C ALA A 295 9.90 -9.47 -10.53
N GLU A 296 9.20 -10.38 -9.88
CA GLU A 296 7.79 -10.69 -10.08
C GLU A 296 6.90 -10.20 -8.92
N ALA A 297 7.45 -10.05 -7.75
CA ALA A 297 6.79 -10.06 -6.44
C ALA A 297 6.30 -8.73 -5.94
N ALA A 298 6.61 -7.61 -6.58
CA ALA A 298 5.88 -6.39 -6.26
C ALA A 298 4.38 -6.59 -6.50
N GLY A 299 4.05 -7.45 -7.45
CA GLY A 299 2.70 -7.87 -7.74
C GLY A 299 2.21 -9.03 -6.86
N GLU A 300 3.06 -10.01 -6.53
CA GLU A 300 2.62 -11.27 -5.92
C GLU A 300 2.01 -11.06 -4.51
N LEU A 301 2.68 -10.33 -3.64
CA LEU A 301 2.12 -10.02 -2.32
C LEU A 301 0.85 -9.17 -2.43
N LEU A 302 0.86 -8.19 -3.35
CA LEU A 302 -0.30 -7.35 -3.62
C LEU A 302 -1.46 -8.16 -4.21
N LEU A 303 -1.17 -9.13 -5.09
CA LEU A 303 -2.18 -10.04 -5.65
C LEU A 303 -2.84 -10.94 -4.59
N ARG A 304 -2.14 -11.22 -3.48
CA ARG A 304 -2.67 -11.99 -2.34
C ARG A 304 -3.52 -11.14 -1.39
N ALA A 305 -3.39 -9.83 -1.46
CA ALA A 305 -4.22 -8.93 -0.66
C ALA A 305 -5.64 -8.87 -1.24
N ARG A 306 -6.65 -8.98 -0.38
CA ARG A 306 -8.06 -8.80 -0.76
C ARG A 306 -8.41 -7.32 -0.88
N SER A 307 -7.74 -6.49 -0.10
CA SER A 307 -7.91 -5.05 -0.13
C SER A 307 -6.57 -4.35 0.08
N ALA A 308 -6.27 -3.38 -0.76
CA ALA A 308 -5.07 -2.57 -0.63
C ALA A 308 -5.38 -1.10 -0.93
N LEU A 309 -4.86 -0.21 -0.09
CA LEU A 309 -4.93 1.24 -0.27
C LEU A 309 -3.51 1.81 -0.32
N VAL A 310 -3.18 2.52 -1.38
CA VAL A 310 -1.89 3.21 -1.47
C VAL A 310 -1.86 4.40 -0.51
N ILE A 311 -0.91 4.40 0.43
CA ILE A 311 -0.72 5.48 1.39
C ILE A 311 0.39 6.47 1.01
N GLY A 312 1.18 6.13 0.00
CA GLY A 312 2.28 6.95 -0.52
C GLY A 312 1.93 7.60 -1.86
N ASP A 313 2.94 8.20 -2.48
CA ASP A 313 2.78 8.83 -3.78
C ASP A 313 2.58 7.79 -4.89
N PRO A 314 1.43 7.75 -5.56
CA PRO A 314 1.17 6.79 -6.62
C PRO A 314 2.08 6.98 -7.83
N GLU A 315 2.64 8.19 -8.01
CA GLU A 315 3.44 8.55 -9.18
C GLU A 315 4.93 8.20 -9.08
N ILE A 316 5.45 7.90 -7.88
CA ILE A 316 6.90 7.67 -7.68
C ILE A 316 7.43 6.49 -8.50
N ASN A 317 6.58 5.60 -8.96
CA ASN A 317 6.97 4.38 -9.67
C ASN A 317 6.55 4.29 -11.13
N GLY A 318 5.85 5.27 -11.65
CA GLY A 318 5.61 5.34 -13.09
C GLY A 318 6.95 5.54 -13.79
N GLY A 319 7.40 4.58 -14.60
CA GLY A 319 8.75 4.49 -15.20
C GLY A 319 9.26 5.73 -15.98
N ALA A 320 8.51 6.81 -16.04
CA ALA A 320 8.87 8.08 -16.63
C ALA A 320 9.59 9.03 -15.65
N ARG A 321 9.55 8.81 -14.33
CA ARG A 321 10.19 9.67 -13.32
C ARG A 321 11.40 9.03 -12.63
N ALA A 322 12.25 8.35 -13.38
CA ALA A 322 13.61 8.00 -12.96
C ALA A 322 14.44 9.22 -12.48
N ALA A 323 13.93 10.43 -12.65
CA ALA A 323 14.58 11.69 -12.24
C ALA A 323 14.63 11.91 -10.71
N GLU A 324 13.93 11.13 -9.91
CA GLU A 324 13.99 11.22 -8.44
C GLU A 324 15.06 10.34 -7.79
N TRP A 325 15.79 9.60 -8.57
CA TRP A 325 17.01 8.93 -8.12
C TRP A 325 18.10 10.00 -7.97
N ARG A 326 18.26 10.51 -6.76
CA ARG A 326 19.23 11.55 -6.44
C ARG A 326 20.36 10.94 -5.66
N ASP A 327 21.58 11.31 -6.04
CA ASP A 327 22.84 11.11 -5.33
C ASP A 327 23.13 9.69 -4.81
N THR A 328 24.25 9.15 -5.24
CA THR A 328 24.82 7.91 -4.68
C THR A 328 25.59 8.27 -3.41
N VAL A 329 25.14 7.82 -2.26
CA VAL A 329 25.73 8.14 -0.95
C VAL A 329 25.87 6.87 -0.12
N ASP A 330 27.00 6.70 0.55
CA ASP A 330 27.16 5.71 1.62
C ASP A 330 26.73 6.30 2.97
N TYR A 331 25.44 6.58 3.10
CA TYR A 331 24.85 7.23 4.27
C TYR A 331 25.12 6.47 5.58
N PHE A 332 25.23 5.14 5.51
CA PHE A 332 25.39 4.27 6.67
C PHE A 332 26.83 3.81 6.90
N ASN A 333 27.82 4.35 6.18
CA ASN A 333 29.23 3.94 6.24
C ASN A 333 29.41 2.42 6.11
N THR A 334 28.67 1.80 5.22
CA THR A 334 28.74 0.35 4.98
C THR A 334 29.78 -0.06 3.98
N GLY A 335 30.49 0.90 3.38
CA GLY A 335 31.40 0.69 2.23
C GLY A 335 30.66 0.43 0.93
N SER A 336 29.35 0.65 0.90
CA SER A 336 28.46 0.34 -0.21
C SER A 336 27.54 1.54 -0.50
N PRO A 337 27.95 2.45 -1.39
CA PRO A 337 27.13 3.57 -1.82
C PRO A 337 25.79 3.11 -2.39
N ARG A 338 24.73 3.84 -2.09
CA ARG A 338 23.35 3.51 -2.47
C ARG A 338 22.67 4.72 -3.09
N VAL A 339 21.76 4.46 -4.00
CA VAL A 339 20.90 5.51 -4.56
C VAL A 339 19.76 5.82 -3.61
N ARG A 340 19.55 7.10 -3.37
CA ARG A 340 18.46 7.61 -2.54
C ARG A 340 17.16 7.69 -3.33
N ARG A 341 16.11 7.09 -2.82
CA ARG A 341 14.73 7.23 -3.29
C ARG A 341 13.91 7.98 -2.25
N VAL A 342 13.11 8.93 -2.69
CA VAL A 342 12.32 9.82 -1.83
C VAL A 342 10.85 9.42 -1.88
N PHE A 343 10.21 9.37 -0.71
CA PHE A 343 8.76 9.15 -0.54
C PHE A 343 8.19 10.33 0.25
N PRO A 344 7.88 11.46 -0.41
CA PRO A 344 7.50 12.71 0.28
C PRO A 344 6.21 12.57 1.09
N SER A 345 5.20 11.89 0.56
CA SER A 345 3.89 11.72 1.20
C SER A 345 3.94 10.95 2.52
N ILE A 346 4.95 10.12 2.72
CA ILE A 346 5.17 9.39 3.97
C ILE A 346 6.42 9.84 4.71
N SER A 347 7.02 10.98 4.32
CA SER A 347 8.21 11.56 4.97
C SER A 347 9.36 10.56 5.16
N LEU A 348 9.76 9.88 4.08
CA LEU A 348 10.74 8.81 4.12
C LEU A 348 11.68 8.83 2.91
N HIS A 349 12.96 8.55 3.16
CA HIS A 349 13.94 8.23 2.13
C HIS A 349 14.37 6.77 2.23
N LYS A 350 14.51 6.10 1.09
CA LYS A 350 15.08 4.74 1.01
C LYS A 350 16.38 4.76 0.21
N PHE A 351 17.40 4.08 0.73
CA PHE A 351 18.68 3.90 0.07
C PHE A 351 18.77 2.50 -0.51
N ILE A 352 18.90 2.40 -1.84
CA ILE A 352 18.80 1.14 -2.59
C ILE A 352 20.10 0.88 -3.35
N HIS A 353 20.54 -0.37 -3.36
CA HIS A 353 21.62 -0.82 -4.23
C HIS A 353 21.21 -0.75 -5.72
N THR A 354 22.12 -0.26 -6.57
CA THR A 354 21.91 -0.11 -8.02
C THR A 354 22.58 -1.18 -8.87
N GLY A 355 23.41 -2.03 -8.27
CA GLY A 355 24.14 -3.07 -8.99
C GLY A 355 23.47 -4.44 -8.92
N PRO A 356 23.86 -5.37 -9.80
CA PRO A 356 23.49 -6.77 -9.57
C PRO A 356 23.99 -7.17 -8.20
N THR A 357 23.12 -7.73 -7.39
CA THR A 357 23.49 -8.35 -6.12
C THR A 357 24.34 -9.56 -6.43
N ASN A 358 25.64 -9.35 -6.65
CA ASN A 358 26.60 -10.44 -6.65
C ASN A 358 26.80 -10.83 -5.18
N PRO A 359 26.36 -12.01 -4.74
CA PRO A 359 26.52 -12.44 -3.36
C PRO A 359 27.99 -12.52 -2.94
N ASN A 360 28.92 -12.56 -3.91
CA ASN A 360 30.38 -12.59 -3.69
C ASN A 360 31.05 -11.20 -3.69
N SER A 361 30.30 -10.13 -3.97
CA SER A 361 30.83 -8.74 -3.98
C SER A 361 30.45 -7.95 -2.73
N LEU A 362 29.83 -8.59 -1.76
CA LEU A 362 29.44 -7.99 -0.48
C LEU A 362 30.30 -8.48 0.66
#